data_d4a37791a6d980a279ded7ba150f7fcc
#
_entry.id   d4a37791a6d980a279ded7ba150f7fcc
#
_cell.length_a   1.000
_cell.length_b   1.000
_cell.length_c   1.000
_cell.angle_alpha   90.00
_cell.angle_beta   90.00
_cell.angle_gamma   90.00
#
_symmetry.space_group_name_H-M   'P 1'
#
loop_
_entity.id
_entity.type
_entity.pdbx_description
1 polymer ?
#
loop_
_entity_poly.entity_id
_entity_poly.type
_entity_poly.pdbx_seq_one_letter_code
_entity_poly.pdbx_strand_id
1 'polypeptide(L)'
;MVVHNPESNMGNACGCPPTMEIFHTGVLTGLGTDGYTHDMTESYKVANILHKHHLCDANAAWGEVPVMLFENNAKIANRYFKKPLGVLKEGAAADVIVTDYNPLTPMHAGNVNGHILFGMTGRSVVTTIANGKVLMKDRVLTTIDEEKVMADCRQAAAALAKSING
;
A
#
# COMPACT_ATOMS: atom_id res chain seq x y z
N MET A 1 -4.64 10.32 -15.19
CA MET A 1 -4.55 9.63 -13.91
C MET A 1 -3.37 10.17 -13.11
N VAL A 2 -3.52 10.19 -11.80
CA VAL A 2 -2.51 10.67 -10.83
C VAL A 2 -2.36 9.60 -9.76
N VAL A 3 -1.15 9.45 -9.21
CA VAL A 3 -0.91 8.60 -8.03
C VAL A 3 -0.33 9.48 -6.92
N HIS A 4 -1.01 9.50 -5.78
CA HIS A 4 -0.60 10.25 -4.60
C HIS A 4 0.34 9.40 -3.74
N ASN A 5 1.50 9.95 -3.40
CA ASN A 5 2.53 9.28 -2.59
C ASN A 5 2.79 10.11 -1.32
N PRO A 6 1.95 9.97 -0.28
CA PRO A 6 1.95 10.91 0.85
C PRO A 6 3.26 10.94 1.63
N GLU A 7 3.83 9.77 1.99
CA GLU A 7 5.09 9.72 2.75
C GLU A 7 6.25 10.33 1.97
N SER A 8 6.35 10.02 0.68
CA SER A 8 7.40 10.57 -0.17
C SER A 8 7.29 12.08 -0.29
N ASN A 9 6.07 12.60 -0.51
CA ASN A 9 5.83 14.04 -0.56
C ASN A 9 6.21 14.74 0.75
N MET A 10 5.84 14.16 1.90
CA MET A 10 6.18 14.70 3.23
C MET A 10 7.68 14.61 3.49
N GLY A 11 8.30 13.46 3.26
CA GLY A 11 9.72 13.22 3.51
C GLY A 11 10.64 14.08 2.65
N ASN A 12 10.22 14.42 1.42
CA ASN A 12 10.94 15.32 0.52
C ASN A 12 10.52 16.79 0.67
N ALA A 13 9.70 17.12 1.66
CA ALA A 13 9.21 18.48 1.93
C ALA A 13 8.51 19.13 0.72
N CYS A 14 7.85 18.35 -0.15
CA CYS A 14 7.14 18.84 -1.32
C CYS A 14 5.80 19.52 -0.98
N GLY A 15 5.41 19.52 0.30
CA GLY A 15 4.12 20.01 0.75
C GLY A 15 2.99 18.98 0.56
N CYS A 16 1.75 19.41 0.83
CA CYS A 16 0.56 18.61 0.59
C CYS A 16 -0.05 19.00 -0.76
N PRO A 17 -0.07 18.10 -1.76
CA PRO A 17 -0.70 18.41 -3.04
C PRO A 17 -2.24 18.51 -2.88
N PRO A 18 -2.94 19.22 -3.77
CA PRO A 18 -4.39 19.38 -3.75
C PRO A 18 -5.11 18.10 -4.22
N THR A 19 -4.77 16.96 -3.60
CA THR A 19 -5.22 15.64 -4.04
C THR A 19 -6.74 15.46 -3.92
N MET A 20 -7.35 16.06 -2.88
CA MET A 20 -8.80 15.97 -2.68
C MET A 20 -9.55 16.74 -3.78
N GLU A 21 -9.09 17.93 -4.13
CA GLU A 21 -9.63 18.72 -5.22
C GLU A 21 -9.48 17.98 -6.56
N ILE A 22 -8.29 17.43 -6.84
CA ILE A 22 -8.03 16.64 -8.05
C ILE A 22 -8.97 15.43 -8.10
N PHE A 23 -9.14 14.70 -7.00
CA PHE A 23 -10.05 13.57 -6.92
C PHE A 23 -11.49 13.98 -7.27
N HIS A 24 -11.97 15.09 -6.71
CA HIS A 24 -13.33 15.58 -6.93
C HIS A 24 -13.56 16.13 -8.35
N THR A 25 -12.53 16.43 -9.13
CA THR A 25 -12.68 16.74 -10.56
C THR A 25 -12.95 15.50 -11.43
N GLY A 26 -12.95 14.30 -10.83
CA GLY A 26 -13.13 13.04 -11.55
C GLY A 26 -11.85 12.49 -12.20
N VAL A 27 -10.71 13.09 -11.96
CA VAL A 27 -9.41 12.54 -12.36
C VAL A 27 -9.19 11.23 -11.62
N LEU A 28 -8.86 10.15 -12.35
CA LEU A 28 -8.54 8.86 -11.75
C LEU A 28 -7.30 8.99 -10.89
N THR A 29 -7.52 9.05 -9.57
CA THR A 29 -6.48 9.27 -8.56
C THR A 29 -6.29 8.00 -7.74
N GLY A 30 -5.08 7.45 -7.73
CA GLY A 30 -4.69 6.29 -6.94
C GLY A 30 -3.77 6.67 -5.78
N LEU A 31 -3.41 5.67 -4.98
CA LEU A 31 -2.48 5.79 -3.86
C LEU A 31 -1.23 4.95 -4.14
N GLY A 32 -0.06 5.48 -3.83
CA GLY A 32 1.22 4.82 -3.97
C GLY A 32 2.16 5.11 -2.80
N THR A 33 3.35 4.54 -2.85
CA THR A 33 4.37 4.64 -1.81
C THR A 33 5.61 5.41 -2.26
N ASP A 34 5.87 5.45 -3.58
CA ASP A 34 7.17 5.88 -4.11
C ASP A 34 8.32 5.08 -3.46
N GLY A 35 9.46 5.67 -3.20
CA GLY A 35 10.61 5.01 -2.56
C GLY A 35 10.64 5.10 -1.02
N TYR A 36 9.59 5.56 -0.37
CA TYR A 36 9.61 5.87 1.06
C TYR A 36 9.22 4.68 1.94
N THR A 37 8.21 3.92 1.52
CA THR A 37 7.76 2.70 2.20
C THR A 37 7.37 1.63 1.19
N HIS A 38 7.28 0.38 1.64
CA HIS A 38 6.69 -0.73 0.86
C HIS A 38 5.33 -1.16 1.42
N ASP A 39 4.83 -0.46 2.45
CA ASP A 39 3.59 -0.78 3.15
C ASP A 39 2.46 0.14 2.69
N MET A 40 1.56 -0.38 1.84
CA MET A 40 0.40 0.36 1.38
C MET A 40 -0.60 0.70 2.51
N THR A 41 -0.59 -0.03 3.63
CA THR A 41 -1.44 0.30 4.79
C THR A 41 -0.89 1.52 5.53
N GLU A 42 0.41 1.72 5.50
CA GLU A 42 1.07 2.94 6.00
C GLU A 42 0.70 4.15 5.14
N SER A 43 0.88 4.05 3.81
CA SER A 43 0.45 5.11 2.88
C SER A 43 -1.04 5.45 3.02
N TYR A 44 -1.88 4.45 3.21
CA TYR A 44 -3.30 4.64 3.47
C TYR A 44 -3.57 5.49 4.72
N LYS A 45 -2.89 5.17 5.83
CA LYS A 45 -2.98 5.92 7.08
C LYS A 45 -2.44 7.33 6.95
N VAL A 46 -1.26 7.47 6.35
CA VAL A 46 -0.60 8.78 6.19
C VAL A 46 -1.41 9.69 5.28
N ALA A 47 -1.95 9.19 4.16
CA ALA A 47 -2.82 9.98 3.29
C ALA A 47 -4.06 10.51 4.05
N ASN A 48 -4.71 9.66 4.84
CA ASN A 48 -5.87 10.06 5.63
C ASN A 48 -5.53 11.16 6.65
N ILE A 49 -4.42 11.01 7.38
CA ILE A 49 -3.99 11.96 8.41
C ILE A 49 -3.48 13.26 7.79
N LEU A 50 -2.67 13.18 6.73
CA LEU A 50 -2.09 14.34 6.05
C LEU A 50 -3.17 15.31 5.58
N HIS A 51 -4.19 14.81 4.88
CA HIS A 51 -5.23 15.69 4.35
C HIS A 51 -6.11 16.28 5.43
N LYS A 52 -6.44 15.52 6.49
CA LYS A 52 -7.14 16.07 7.65
C LYS A 52 -6.36 17.20 8.31
N HIS A 53 -5.07 16.98 8.51
CA HIS A 53 -4.20 17.98 9.14
C HIS A 53 -4.05 19.22 8.24
N HIS A 54 -3.80 19.02 6.95
CA HIS A 54 -3.58 20.12 5.99
C HIS A 54 -4.83 21.00 5.81
N LEU A 55 -6.01 20.36 5.70
CA LEU A 55 -7.27 21.06 5.50
C LEU A 55 -7.91 21.54 6.81
N CYS A 56 -7.36 21.17 7.98
CA CYS A 56 -7.95 21.42 9.29
C CYS A 56 -9.40 20.91 9.38
N ASP A 57 -9.70 19.79 8.69
CA ASP A 57 -11.04 19.18 8.62
C ASP A 57 -10.96 17.69 9.01
N ALA A 58 -11.60 17.33 10.12
CA ALA A 58 -11.68 15.97 10.61
C ALA A 58 -12.47 15.02 9.68
N ASN A 59 -13.31 15.56 8.79
CA ASN A 59 -14.10 14.79 7.83
C ASN A 59 -13.39 14.55 6.49
N ALA A 60 -12.32 15.28 6.18
CA ALA A 60 -11.57 15.10 4.94
C ALA A 60 -10.99 13.67 4.82
N ALA A 61 -10.85 13.20 3.60
CA ALA A 61 -10.15 11.95 3.23
C ALA A 61 -10.77 10.63 3.75
N TRP A 62 -11.97 10.65 4.35
CA TRP A 62 -12.64 9.43 4.79
C TRP A 62 -13.21 8.58 3.64
N GLY A 63 -13.76 9.21 2.63
CA GLY A 63 -14.31 8.55 1.45
C GLY A 63 -13.28 8.37 0.34
N GLU A 64 -12.47 9.39 0.12
CA GLU A 64 -11.56 9.50 -1.02
C GLU A 64 -10.40 8.50 -0.94
N VAL A 65 -9.72 8.44 0.21
CA VAL A 65 -8.51 7.61 0.36
C VAL A 65 -8.80 6.11 0.27
N PRO A 66 -9.90 5.55 0.84
CA PRO A 66 -10.29 4.18 0.56
C PRO A 66 -10.55 3.91 -0.92
N VAL A 67 -11.24 4.80 -1.62
CA VAL A 67 -11.51 4.67 -3.06
C VAL A 67 -10.20 4.70 -3.86
N MET A 68 -9.25 5.57 -3.51
CA MET A 68 -7.93 5.61 -4.16
C MET A 68 -7.22 4.26 -4.05
N LEU A 69 -7.17 3.67 -2.86
CA LEU A 69 -6.45 2.42 -2.62
C LEU A 69 -7.20 1.20 -3.17
N PHE A 70 -8.45 1.01 -2.76
CA PHE A 70 -9.16 -0.26 -2.98
C PHE A 70 -9.87 -0.35 -4.33
N GLU A 71 -10.21 0.81 -4.95
CA GLU A 71 -10.90 0.81 -6.23
C GLU A 71 -10.00 1.36 -7.36
N ASN A 72 -9.46 2.56 -7.17
CA ASN A 72 -8.79 3.26 -8.26
C ASN A 72 -7.44 2.63 -8.60
N ASN A 73 -6.69 2.11 -7.63
CA ASN A 73 -5.45 1.38 -7.89
C ASN A 73 -5.73 0.15 -8.77
N ALA A 74 -6.81 -0.60 -8.51
CA ALA A 74 -7.22 -1.70 -9.37
C ALA A 74 -7.60 -1.22 -10.78
N LYS A 75 -8.36 -0.11 -10.90
CA LYS A 75 -8.71 0.50 -12.19
C LYS A 75 -7.47 0.94 -12.97
N ILE A 76 -6.45 1.49 -12.30
CA ILE A 76 -5.18 1.88 -12.90
C ILE A 76 -4.42 0.64 -13.39
N ALA A 77 -4.24 -0.36 -12.53
CA ALA A 77 -3.54 -1.61 -12.85
C ALA A 77 -4.19 -2.36 -14.02
N ASN A 78 -5.52 -2.42 -14.06
CA ASN A 78 -6.28 -3.08 -15.12
C ASN A 78 -6.12 -2.44 -16.52
N ARG A 79 -5.46 -1.29 -16.64
CA ARG A 79 -5.08 -0.72 -17.94
C ARG A 79 -3.84 -1.40 -18.54
N TYR A 80 -3.06 -2.09 -17.71
CA TYR A 80 -1.77 -2.68 -18.10
C TYR A 80 -1.77 -4.21 -18.02
N PHE A 81 -2.63 -4.80 -17.19
CA PHE A 81 -2.70 -6.25 -17.00
C PHE A 81 -3.89 -6.86 -17.75
N LYS A 82 -3.68 -8.07 -18.29
CA LYS A 82 -4.70 -8.75 -19.12
C LYS A 82 -5.80 -9.40 -18.28
N LYS A 83 -5.47 -9.93 -17.10
CA LYS A 83 -6.44 -10.51 -16.17
C LYS A 83 -6.98 -9.44 -15.24
N PRO A 84 -8.28 -9.47 -14.93
CA PRO A 84 -8.83 -8.54 -13.93
C PRO A 84 -8.12 -8.65 -12.58
N LEU A 85 -7.75 -7.51 -12.01
CA LEU A 85 -7.12 -7.35 -10.70
C LEU A 85 -8.09 -6.69 -9.72
N GLY A 86 -7.88 -6.87 -8.41
CA GLY A 86 -8.63 -6.22 -7.35
C GLY A 86 -10.02 -6.80 -7.11
N VAL A 87 -10.32 -7.99 -7.64
CA VAL A 87 -11.60 -8.67 -7.47
C VAL A 87 -11.40 -10.17 -7.25
N LEU A 88 -12.20 -10.75 -6.37
CA LEU A 88 -12.26 -12.19 -6.16
C LEU A 88 -13.40 -12.76 -7.02
N LYS A 89 -13.09 -13.19 -8.24
CA LYS A 89 -14.04 -13.82 -9.16
C LYS A 89 -13.33 -14.79 -10.09
N GLU A 90 -14.08 -15.71 -10.66
CA GLU A 90 -13.59 -16.64 -11.69
C GLU A 90 -12.99 -15.87 -12.89
N GLY A 91 -11.83 -16.29 -13.36
CA GLY A 91 -11.09 -15.68 -14.46
C GLY A 91 -10.25 -14.46 -14.08
N ALA A 92 -10.35 -13.93 -12.85
CA ALA A 92 -9.47 -12.89 -12.38
C ALA A 92 -8.07 -13.41 -12.01
N ALA A 93 -7.11 -12.51 -11.86
CA ALA A 93 -5.85 -12.85 -11.23
C ALA A 93 -6.10 -13.24 -9.77
N ALA A 94 -5.47 -14.31 -9.31
CA ALA A 94 -5.54 -14.70 -7.92
C ALA A 94 -4.45 -13.97 -7.12
N ASP A 95 -4.66 -12.67 -6.91
CA ASP A 95 -3.83 -11.80 -6.08
C ASP A 95 -4.55 -11.61 -4.75
N VAL A 96 -4.05 -12.25 -3.71
CA VAL A 96 -4.72 -12.34 -2.40
C VAL A 96 -3.69 -12.20 -1.29
N ILE A 97 -4.03 -11.41 -0.28
CA ILE A 97 -3.34 -11.42 1.01
C ILE A 97 -4.26 -11.99 2.08
N VAL A 98 -3.67 -12.73 3.02
CA VAL A 98 -4.36 -13.16 4.24
C VAL A 98 -3.74 -12.41 5.41
N THR A 99 -4.58 -11.81 6.24
CA THR A 99 -4.16 -11.05 7.41
C THR A 99 -4.50 -11.77 8.70
N ASP A 100 -3.59 -11.68 9.65
CA ASP A 100 -3.78 -12.11 11.05
C ASP A 100 -4.25 -10.87 11.84
N TYR A 101 -5.54 -10.59 11.75
CA TYR A 101 -6.17 -9.46 12.41
C TYR A 101 -7.39 -9.92 13.20
N ASN A 102 -7.33 -9.73 14.50
CA ASN A 102 -8.41 -10.07 15.42
C ASN A 102 -9.04 -8.77 16.00
N PRO A 103 -10.13 -8.27 15.40
CA PRO A 103 -10.74 -7.01 15.82
C PRO A 103 -11.44 -7.14 17.18
N LEU A 104 -11.36 -6.07 17.98
CA LEU A 104 -12.09 -5.98 19.26
C LEU A 104 -13.60 -5.75 19.08
N THR A 105 -14.02 -5.32 17.88
CA THR A 105 -15.42 -5.08 17.51
C THR A 105 -15.81 -5.86 16.27
N PRO A 106 -17.06 -6.25 16.08
CA PRO A 106 -17.49 -6.92 14.87
C PRO A 106 -17.16 -6.12 13.60
N MET A 107 -16.58 -6.80 12.61
CA MET A 107 -16.23 -6.19 11.32
C MET A 107 -17.36 -6.43 10.31
N HIS A 108 -17.74 -5.38 9.58
CA HIS A 108 -18.75 -5.42 8.53
C HIS A 108 -18.43 -4.38 7.43
N ALA A 109 -19.17 -4.42 6.33
CA ALA A 109 -18.91 -3.56 5.17
C ALA A 109 -18.87 -2.05 5.50
N GLY A 110 -19.61 -1.59 6.50
CA GLY A 110 -19.66 -0.18 6.88
C GLY A 110 -18.48 0.29 7.75
N ASN A 111 -17.68 -0.61 8.32
CA ASN A 111 -16.57 -0.24 9.20
C ASN A 111 -15.22 -0.86 8.83
N VAL A 112 -15.16 -1.72 7.79
CA VAL A 112 -13.93 -2.41 7.38
C VAL A 112 -12.79 -1.43 7.06
N ASN A 113 -13.08 -0.30 6.42
CA ASN A 113 -12.09 0.72 6.12
C ASN A 113 -11.46 1.32 7.39
N GLY A 114 -12.25 1.49 8.45
CA GLY A 114 -11.76 1.93 9.76
C GLY A 114 -10.89 0.86 10.42
N HIS A 115 -11.26 -0.42 10.35
CA HIS A 115 -10.43 -1.52 10.85
C HIS A 115 -9.08 -1.57 10.15
N ILE A 116 -9.04 -1.38 8.82
CA ILE A 116 -7.79 -1.31 8.08
C ILE A 116 -6.97 -0.08 8.51
N LEU A 117 -7.60 1.09 8.56
CA LEU A 117 -6.94 2.36 8.89
C LEU A 117 -6.32 2.36 10.30
N PHE A 118 -7.04 1.87 11.29
CA PHE A 118 -6.64 1.98 12.70
C PHE A 118 -6.01 0.71 13.28
N GLY A 119 -6.35 -0.45 12.74
CA GLY A 119 -5.99 -1.72 13.35
C GLY A 119 -5.02 -2.59 12.54
N MET A 120 -4.94 -2.41 11.22
CA MET A 120 -4.05 -3.22 10.38
C MET A 120 -2.76 -2.48 10.01
N THR A 121 -1.71 -3.25 9.81
CA THR A 121 -0.42 -2.81 9.25
C THR A 121 0.05 -3.88 8.27
N GLY A 122 1.08 -3.62 7.47
CA GLY A 122 1.70 -4.63 6.61
C GLY A 122 2.17 -5.86 7.38
N ARG A 123 2.53 -5.72 8.66
CA ARG A 123 2.88 -6.84 9.54
C ARG A 123 1.72 -7.77 9.85
N SER A 124 0.48 -7.34 9.65
CA SER A 124 -0.70 -8.20 9.80
C SER A 124 -0.82 -9.23 8.68
N VAL A 125 -0.10 -9.06 7.56
CA VAL A 125 -0.13 -10.00 6.43
C VAL A 125 0.67 -11.25 6.79
N VAL A 126 0.03 -12.40 6.73
CA VAL A 126 0.65 -13.72 7.01
C VAL A 126 0.87 -14.54 5.74
N THR A 127 0.05 -14.33 4.71
CA THR A 127 0.18 -15.04 3.43
C THR A 127 -0.01 -14.05 2.28
N THR A 128 0.83 -14.19 1.24
CA THR A 128 0.74 -13.41 0.01
C THR A 128 0.71 -14.35 -1.19
N ILE A 129 -0.29 -14.18 -2.03
CA ILE A 129 -0.47 -14.92 -3.27
C ILE A 129 -0.52 -13.91 -4.42
N ALA A 130 0.25 -14.14 -5.47
CA ALA A 130 0.23 -13.31 -6.67
C ALA A 130 0.06 -14.20 -7.92
N ASN A 131 -0.94 -13.89 -8.73
CA ASN A 131 -1.34 -14.64 -9.92
C ASN A 131 -1.44 -16.18 -9.65
N GLY A 132 -1.98 -16.53 -8.46
CA GLY A 132 -2.16 -17.92 -8.01
C GLY A 132 -0.91 -18.59 -7.43
N LYS A 133 0.24 -17.91 -7.42
CA LYS A 133 1.48 -18.43 -6.81
C LYS A 133 1.61 -17.91 -5.39
N VAL A 134 1.78 -18.81 -4.42
CA VAL A 134 2.09 -18.45 -3.04
C VAL A 134 3.52 -17.91 -2.99
N LEU A 135 3.68 -16.65 -2.60
CA LEU A 135 4.98 -15.99 -2.45
C LEU A 135 5.47 -15.99 -1.00
N MET A 136 4.53 -15.90 -0.06
CA MET A 136 4.77 -15.98 1.38
C MET A 136 3.65 -16.78 2.03
N LYS A 137 3.98 -17.65 2.97
CA LYS A 137 3.03 -18.40 3.79
C LYS A 137 3.50 -18.41 5.24
N ASP A 138 2.60 -18.12 6.16
CA ASP A 138 2.89 -18.05 7.60
C ASP A 138 4.13 -17.15 7.88
N ARG A 139 4.23 -16.03 7.18
CA ARG A 139 5.35 -15.05 7.19
C ARG A 139 6.68 -15.62 6.70
N VAL A 140 6.70 -16.77 6.05
CA VAL A 140 7.91 -17.37 5.45
C VAL A 140 7.83 -17.21 3.93
N LEU A 141 8.87 -16.63 3.33
CA LEU A 141 8.99 -16.51 1.88
C LEU A 141 9.19 -17.90 1.25
N THR A 142 8.45 -18.18 0.17
CA THR A 142 8.48 -19.50 -0.48
C THR A 142 9.31 -19.53 -1.75
N THR A 143 9.73 -18.37 -2.24
CA THR A 143 10.37 -18.22 -3.56
C THR A 143 11.82 -17.80 -3.50
N ILE A 144 12.29 -17.37 -2.33
CA ILE A 144 13.68 -16.95 -2.10
C ILE A 144 14.12 -17.46 -0.71
N ASP A 145 15.42 -17.66 -0.56
CA ASP A 145 16.09 -17.84 0.72
C ASP A 145 16.38 -16.46 1.32
N GLU A 146 15.53 -16.03 2.26
CA GLU A 146 15.58 -14.69 2.84
C GLU A 146 16.89 -14.46 3.60
N GLU A 147 17.37 -15.44 4.37
CA GLU A 147 18.60 -15.33 5.15
C GLU A 147 19.82 -15.13 4.24
N LYS A 148 19.88 -15.91 3.17
CA LYS A 148 20.95 -15.80 2.16
C LYS A 148 20.90 -14.43 1.48
N VAL A 149 19.73 -14.00 0.99
CA VAL A 149 19.58 -12.70 0.31
C VAL A 149 19.99 -11.55 1.23
N MET A 150 19.58 -11.57 2.49
CA MET A 150 19.95 -10.55 3.47
C MET A 150 21.46 -10.55 3.78
N ALA A 151 22.10 -11.72 3.79
CA ALA A 151 23.56 -11.82 3.95
C ALA A 151 24.30 -11.24 2.74
N ASP A 152 23.88 -11.60 1.52
CA ASP A 152 24.45 -11.09 0.27
C ASP A 152 24.28 -9.56 0.16
N CYS A 153 23.12 -9.01 0.53
CA CYS A 153 22.87 -7.55 0.58
C CYS A 153 23.82 -6.84 1.56
N ARG A 154 24.02 -7.39 2.76
CA ARG A 154 24.95 -6.80 3.73
C ARG A 154 26.39 -6.79 3.21
N GLN A 155 26.81 -7.86 2.55
CA GLN A 155 28.13 -7.93 1.95
C GLN A 155 28.30 -6.89 0.82
N ALA A 156 27.34 -6.78 -0.08
CA ALA A 156 27.36 -5.80 -1.16
C ALA A 156 27.38 -4.36 -0.62
N ALA A 157 26.56 -4.06 0.37
CA ALA A 157 26.52 -2.75 1.01
C ALA A 157 27.86 -2.39 1.69
N ALA A 158 28.51 -3.34 2.35
CA ALA A 158 29.83 -3.13 2.95
C ALA A 158 30.93 -2.88 1.90
N ALA A 159 30.87 -3.58 0.76
CA ALA A 159 31.79 -3.35 -0.35
C ALA A 159 31.59 -1.96 -0.97
N LEU A 160 30.34 -1.55 -1.18
CA LEU A 160 30.01 -0.21 -1.68
C LEU A 160 30.48 0.89 -0.73
N ALA A 161 30.22 0.75 0.57
CA ALA A 161 30.64 1.71 1.56
C ALA A 161 32.17 1.93 1.57
N LYS A 162 32.96 0.86 1.40
CA LYS A 162 34.42 0.95 1.25
C LYS A 162 34.84 1.71 -0.01
N SER A 163 34.12 1.54 -1.12
CA SER A 163 34.45 2.22 -2.38
C SER A 163 34.12 3.72 -2.37
N ILE A 164 33.19 4.15 -1.52
CA ILE A 164 32.81 5.57 -1.38
C ILE A 164 33.71 6.31 -0.40
N ASN A 165 34.17 5.63 0.67
CA ASN A 165 34.93 6.24 1.75
C ASN A 165 36.45 6.01 1.65
N GLY A 166 36.92 5.30 0.66
CA GLY A 166 38.34 5.08 0.34
C GLY A 166 38.80 5.96 -0.77
#